data_16ac2d4250be6ec85280a5f742bd5dd6
#
_entry.id   16ac2d4250be6ec85280a5f742bd5dd6
#
_cell.length_a   1.000
_cell.length_b   1.000
_cell.length_c   1.000
_cell.angle_alpha   90.00
_cell.angle_beta   90.00
_cell.angle_gamma   90.00
#
_symmetry.space_group_name_H-M   'P 1'
#
loop_
_entity.id
_entity.type
_entity.pdbx_description
1 polymer ?
#
loop_
_entity_poly.entity_id
_entity_poly.type
_entity_poly.pdbx_seq_one_letter_code
_entity_poly.pdbx_strand_id
1 'polypeptide(L)'
;VAPLYIFYNGPYTNAFCSGRFSFYGVTGTPTVKLDGATSGSAPSGYAAAINSRLTVPSYVSIDANMVGGAAGGTGYYSITAEQDLGVSGQIKVWSVVIQDNFIAAGSWGGYTGMEMMWMPVAFPLGAQGQVITFNGPYPQTVNVMGTYTLNPTIHIFNNLKVVTYVQLGSGTREVLNAHYMDLPDTATGVYGDEAAQVGEAAQLFVGPNPCQGQFTVSSVLPQGQTGTVSVYDISGRVVHSFPAGGTSTAVIEKTGLYFVRMTTSTGLVENRQIAVVR
;
A
#
# COMPACT_ATOMS: atom_id res chain seq x y z
N VAL A 1 -6.92 -3.14 13.66
CA VAL A 1 -5.52 -3.34 14.12
C VAL A 1 -4.75 -4.00 12.98
N ALA A 2 -3.57 -3.46 12.65
CA ALA A 2 -2.68 -3.99 11.62
C ALA A 2 -1.41 -4.54 12.29
N PRO A 3 -1.34 -5.85 12.56
CA PRO A 3 -0.21 -6.45 13.25
C PRO A 3 0.99 -6.65 12.32
N LEU A 4 2.20 -6.55 12.88
CA LEU A 4 3.46 -6.88 12.21
C LEU A 4 4.34 -7.68 13.17
N TYR A 5 4.82 -8.83 12.73
CA TYR A 5 5.71 -9.66 13.50
C TYR A 5 7.18 -9.38 13.07
N ILE A 6 7.99 -8.89 13.99
CA ILE A 6 9.36 -8.48 13.70
C ILE A 6 10.36 -9.48 14.32
N PHE A 7 11.11 -10.17 13.48
CA PHE A 7 12.07 -11.18 13.90
C PHE A 7 13.42 -10.55 14.24
N TYR A 8 13.94 -10.86 15.43
CA TYR A 8 15.25 -10.38 15.88
C TYR A 8 16.40 -11.13 15.19
N ASN A 9 16.27 -12.43 15.08
CA ASN A 9 17.26 -13.31 14.48
C ASN A 9 16.59 -14.50 13.79
N GLY A 10 17.40 -15.36 13.16
CA GLY A 10 16.92 -16.55 12.47
C GLY A 10 16.67 -16.36 10.98
N PRO A 11 16.19 -17.40 10.30
CA PRO A 11 16.10 -17.43 8.84
C PRO A 11 15.09 -16.43 8.23
N TYR A 12 14.22 -15.86 9.05
CA TYR A 12 13.18 -14.91 8.61
C TYR A 12 13.50 -13.45 8.95
N THR A 13 14.70 -13.18 9.48
CA THR A 13 15.19 -11.82 9.67
C THR A 13 15.53 -11.20 8.31
N ASN A 14 15.14 -9.95 8.12
CA ASN A 14 15.41 -9.18 6.92
C ASN A 14 15.78 -7.74 7.27
N ALA A 15 16.11 -6.94 6.26
CA ALA A 15 16.53 -5.55 6.45
C ALA A 15 15.44 -4.69 7.15
N PHE A 16 14.17 -4.96 6.92
CA PHE A 16 13.08 -4.30 7.62
C PHE A 16 13.08 -4.65 9.11
N CYS A 17 13.15 -5.93 9.45
CA CYS A 17 13.20 -6.38 10.84
C CYS A 17 14.36 -5.72 11.59
N SER A 18 15.57 -5.79 11.04
CA SER A 18 16.77 -5.18 11.64
C SER A 18 16.62 -3.66 11.78
N GLY A 19 16.07 -3.00 10.77
CA GLY A 19 15.79 -1.58 10.78
C GLY A 19 14.78 -1.19 11.86
N ARG A 20 13.72 -1.98 12.07
CA ARG A 20 12.71 -1.72 13.11
C ARG A 20 13.28 -1.92 14.52
N PHE A 21 14.12 -2.93 14.74
CA PHE A 21 14.82 -3.10 16.00
C PHE A 21 15.66 -1.87 16.36
N SER A 22 16.50 -1.42 15.42
CA SER A 22 17.32 -0.22 15.61
C SER A 22 16.46 1.04 15.79
N PHE A 23 15.42 1.19 14.97
CA PHE A 23 14.53 2.34 15.03
C PHE A 23 13.85 2.50 16.40
N TYR A 24 13.41 1.40 17.01
CA TYR A 24 12.77 1.44 18.33
C TYR A 24 13.74 1.30 19.49
N GLY A 25 15.03 1.04 19.24
CA GLY A 25 16.01 0.79 20.28
C GLY A 25 15.65 -0.44 21.11
N VAL A 26 15.18 -1.51 20.46
CA VAL A 26 14.80 -2.76 21.14
C VAL A 26 16.05 -3.46 21.62
N THR A 27 16.11 -3.78 22.90
CA THR A 27 17.26 -4.46 23.53
C THR A 27 16.94 -5.89 23.98
N GLY A 28 15.69 -6.31 23.86
CA GLY A 28 15.27 -7.66 24.25
C GLY A 28 13.92 -8.04 23.65
N THR A 29 13.64 -9.33 23.65
CA THR A 29 12.41 -9.94 23.15
C THR A 29 11.74 -10.78 24.24
N PRO A 30 10.40 -10.83 24.30
CA PRO A 30 9.46 -10.12 23.42
C PRO A 30 9.34 -8.63 23.77
N THR A 31 9.19 -7.77 22.77
CA THR A 31 8.86 -6.35 22.92
C THR A 31 7.69 -6.00 22.02
N VAL A 32 6.66 -5.37 22.56
CA VAL A 32 5.48 -4.93 21.81
C VAL A 32 5.43 -3.41 21.72
N LYS A 33 5.13 -2.91 20.54
CA LYS A 33 4.89 -1.48 20.26
C LYS A 33 3.48 -1.33 19.70
N LEU A 34 2.68 -0.48 20.30
CA LEU A 34 1.36 -0.11 19.80
C LEU A 34 1.42 1.32 19.29
N ASP A 35 1.13 1.51 18.02
CA ASP A 35 1.26 2.78 17.30
C ASP A 35 2.59 3.51 17.55
N GLY A 36 3.68 2.75 17.61
CA GLY A 36 5.02 3.29 17.86
C GLY A 36 5.37 3.50 19.32
N ALA A 37 4.39 3.60 20.21
CA ALA A 37 4.62 3.70 21.65
C ALA A 37 4.98 2.33 22.25
N THR A 38 5.69 2.34 23.37
CA THR A 38 5.96 1.12 24.12
C THR A 38 4.70 0.74 24.91
N SER A 39 4.17 -0.44 24.63
CA SER A 39 3.26 -1.09 25.57
C SER A 39 4.06 -1.97 26.52
N GLY A 40 3.56 -2.22 27.71
CA GLY A 40 4.14 -3.21 28.61
C GLY A 40 4.24 -4.57 27.95
N SER A 41 5.14 -5.41 28.41
CA SER A 41 5.39 -6.75 27.87
C SER A 41 4.29 -7.76 28.24
N ALA A 42 3.36 -7.40 29.12
CA ALA A 42 2.30 -8.30 29.58
C ALA A 42 1.10 -8.31 28.62
N PRO A 43 0.73 -9.45 28.03
CA PRO A 43 -0.40 -9.55 27.10
C PRO A 43 -1.74 -9.06 27.69
N SER A 44 -1.93 -9.17 29.00
CA SER A 44 -3.15 -8.70 29.69
C SER A 44 -3.42 -7.19 29.55
N GLY A 45 -2.38 -6.39 29.25
CA GLY A 45 -2.52 -4.95 29.03
C GLY A 45 -2.81 -4.53 27.59
N TYR A 46 -2.67 -5.43 26.61
CA TYR A 46 -2.73 -5.06 25.19
C TYR A 46 -4.11 -4.55 24.77
N ALA A 47 -5.18 -5.20 25.21
CA ALA A 47 -6.53 -4.78 24.85
C ALA A 47 -6.84 -3.34 25.33
N ALA A 48 -6.48 -3.02 26.58
CA ALA A 48 -6.67 -1.67 27.11
C ALA A 48 -5.84 -0.62 26.34
N ALA A 49 -4.58 -0.94 26.04
CA ALA A 49 -3.69 -0.05 25.30
C ALA A 49 -4.18 0.15 23.85
N ILE A 50 -4.65 -0.89 23.17
CA ILE A 50 -5.25 -0.80 21.82
C ILE A 50 -6.50 0.09 21.89
N ASN A 51 -7.41 -0.16 22.82
CA ASN A 51 -8.64 0.63 22.95
C ASN A 51 -8.34 2.11 23.22
N SER A 52 -7.33 2.40 24.04
CA SER A 52 -6.87 3.78 24.26
C SER A 52 -6.36 4.43 22.98
N ARG A 53 -5.62 3.69 22.15
CA ARG A 53 -5.13 4.22 20.86
C ARG A 53 -6.24 4.45 19.85
N LEU A 54 -7.27 3.63 19.83
CA LEU A 54 -8.42 3.80 18.93
C LEU A 54 -9.24 5.07 19.20
N THR A 55 -9.07 5.72 20.36
CA THR A 55 -9.71 7.01 20.67
C THR A 55 -8.91 8.22 20.21
N VAL A 56 -7.67 8.04 19.76
CA VAL A 56 -6.83 9.14 19.27
C VAL A 56 -7.25 9.50 17.86
N PRO A 57 -7.64 10.77 17.59
CA PRO A 57 -7.99 11.20 16.25
C PRO A 57 -6.81 11.08 15.29
N SER A 58 -7.06 10.61 14.08
CA SER A 58 -6.10 10.68 12.98
C SER A 58 -6.51 11.79 12.01
N TYR A 59 -5.54 12.62 11.65
CA TYR A 59 -5.69 13.65 10.61
C TYR A 59 -4.94 13.27 9.34
N VAL A 60 -4.58 11.99 9.21
CA VAL A 60 -3.95 11.42 8.03
C VAL A 60 -4.83 10.30 7.50
N SER A 61 -5.15 10.33 6.22
CA SER A 61 -5.79 9.21 5.52
C SER A 61 -4.81 8.52 4.59
N ILE A 62 -5.02 7.22 4.37
CA ILE A 62 -4.20 6.37 3.51
C ILE A 62 -5.12 5.68 2.53
N ASP A 63 -4.92 5.92 1.25
CA ASP A 63 -5.47 5.11 0.16
C ASP A 63 -4.33 4.32 -0.47
N ALA A 64 -4.45 3.01 -0.49
CA ALA A 64 -3.42 2.10 -0.99
C ALA A 64 -4.02 1.17 -2.04
N ASN A 65 -3.29 1.02 -3.14
CA ASN A 65 -3.66 0.11 -4.21
C ASN A 65 -2.43 -0.71 -4.63
N MET A 66 -2.60 -2.02 -4.71
CA MET A 66 -1.54 -2.95 -5.08
C MET A 66 -1.89 -3.60 -6.41
N VAL A 67 -0.93 -3.59 -7.32
CA VAL A 67 -1.05 -4.19 -8.65
C VAL A 67 0.07 -5.20 -8.82
N GLY A 68 -0.25 -6.41 -9.13
CA GLY A 68 0.77 -7.44 -9.33
C GLY A 68 0.20 -8.85 -9.24
N GLY A 69 1.08 -9.82 -9.11
CA GLY A 69 0.74 -11.22 -9.02
C GLY A 69 1.73 -12.00 -8.15
N ALA A 70 1.79 -13.31 -8.31
CA ALA A 70 2.60 -14.20 -7.48
C ALA A 70 4.12 -13.89 -7.50
N ALA A 71 4.62 -13.22 -8.53
CA ALA A 71 6.04 -12.84 -8.64
C ALA A 71 6.36 -11.44 -8.04
N GLY A 72 5.35 -10.68 -7.67
CA GLY A 72 5.49 -9.31 -7.16
C GLY A 72 4.67 -8.30 -7.93
N GLY A 73 4.91 -7.01 -7.71
CA GLY A 73 4.11 -5.96 -8.34
C GLY A 73 4.51 -4.55 -7.93
N THR A 74 3.55 -3.64 -8.03
CA THR A 74 3.70 -2.22 -7.69
C THR A 74 2.60 -1.81 -6.72
N GLY A 75 2.98 -1.06 -5.69
CA GLY A 75 2.07 -0.38 -4.78
C GLY A 75 1.97 1.10 -5.11
N TYR A 76 0.76 1.62 -5.10
CA TYR A 76 0.42 3.04 -5.28
C TYR A 76 -0.26 3.52 -4.00
N TYR A 77 0.19 4.64 -3.48
CA TYR A 77 -0.27 5.14 -2.18
C TYR A 77 -0.56 6.63 -2.28
N SER A 78 -1.75 7.03 -1.86
CA SER A 78 -2.15 8.42 -1.69
C SER A 78 -2.30 8.71 -0.20
N ILE A 79 -1.44 9.58 0.31
CA ILE A 79 -1.41 9.93 1.73
C ILE A 79 -1.91 11.37 1.85
N THR A 80 -3.03 11.56 2.52
CA THR A 80 -3.63 12.90 2.70
C THR A 80 -3.52 13.35 4.15
N ALA A 81 -2.95 14.52 4.36
CA ALA A 81 -3.06 15.23 5.63
C ALA A 81 -4.21 16.23 5.53
N GLU A 82 -5.16 16.13 6.47
CA GLU A 82 -6.36 16.98 6.50
C GLU A 82 -6.06 18.38 7.03
N GLN A 83 -5.00 18.51 7.84
CA GLN A 83 -4.53 19.75 8.44
C GLN A 83 -3.02 19.71 8.66
N ASP A 84 -2.44 20.83 9.10
CA ASP A 84 -1.06 20.83 9.60
C ASP A 84 -0.97 19.87 10.79
N LEU A 85 -0.08 18.91 10.67
CA LEU A 85 0.11 17.89 11.70
C LEU A 85 0.89 18.40 12.92
N GLY A 86 1.47 19.60 12.81
CA GLY A 86 2.21 20.24 13.92
C GLY A 86 3.43 19.43 14.38
N VAL A 87 3.94 18.52 13.56
CA VAL A 87 5.03 17.62 13.94
C VAL A 87 6.37 18.14 13.48
N SER A 88 7.35 18.11 14.36
CA SER A 88 8.75 18.36 14.01
C SER A 88 9.44 17.05 13.66
N GLY A 89 10.06 16.98 12.49
CA GLY A 89 10.80 15.81 12.04
C GLY A 89 10.24 15.16 10.79
N GLN A 90 10.86 14.06 10.42
CA GLN A 90 10.46 13.34 9.20
C GLN A 90 9.17 12.57 9.42
N ILE A 91 8.26 12.70 8.47
CA ILE A 91 7.12 11.79 8.31
C ILE A 91 7.52 10.74 7.29
N LYS A 92 7.28 9.49 7.59
CA LYS A 92 7.60 8.37 6.72
C LYS A 92 6.38 7.51 6.45
N VAL A 93 6.34 6.98 5.24
CA VAL A 93 5.37 5.94 4.84
C VAL A 93 6.11 4.62 4.70
N TRP A 94 5.58 3.59 5.31
CA TRP A 94 5.98 2.21 5.06
C TRP A 94 4.84 1.44 4.42
N SER A 95 5.18 0.56 3.52
CA SER A 95 4.27 -0.48 3.05
C SER A 95 4.98 -1.82 3.20
N VAL A 96 4.33 -2.74 3.83
CA VAL A 96 4.87 -4.05 4.18
C VAL A 96 3.92 -5.12 3.68
N VAL A 97 4.37 -5.94 2.75
CA VAL A 97 3.67 -7.17 2.41
C VAL A 97 3.97 -8.18 3.49
N ILE A 98 2.95 -8.74 4.08
CA ILE A 98 3.03 -9.76 5.11
C ILE A 98 2.39 -11.06 4.63
N GLN A 99 2.87 -12.18 5.14
CA GLN A 99 2.29 -13.48 4.90
C GLN A 99 1.70 -14.06 6.17
N ASP A 100 0.44 -14.47 6.08
CA ASP A 100 -0.23 -15.29 7.09
C ASP A 100 -0.10 -16.78 6.75
N ASN A 101 -0.34 -17.62 7.75
CA ASN A 101 -0.34 -19.08 7.63
C ASN A 101 0.97 -19.62 7.03
N PHE A 102 2.09 -19.01 7.41
CA PHE A 102 3.41 -19.46 6.98
C PHE A 102 3.87 -20.61 7.89
N ILE A 103 4.19 -21.75 7.29
CA ILE A 103 4.72 -22.88 8.04
C ILE A 103 6.25 -22.79 8.12
N ALA A 104 6.78 -22.69 9.31
CA ALA A 104 8.21 -22.59 9.53
C ALA A 104 8.95 -23.85 9.02
N ALA A 105 9.93 -23.63 8.14
CA ALA A 105 10.73 -24.72 7.56
C ALA A 105 11.69 -25.34 8.58
N GLY A 106 12.18 -26.55 8.27
CA GLY A 106 12.93 -27.41 9.16
C GLY A 106 14.28 -26.92 9.71
N SER A 107 14.72 -25.71 9.34
CA SER A 107 15.97 -25.11 9.83
C SER A 107 15.80 -24.25 11.08
N TRP A 108 14.59 -24.14 11.65
CA TRP A 108 14.30 -23.21 12.75
C TRP A 108 14.14 -23.91 14.12
N GLY A 109 14.81 -25.02 14.32
CA GLY A 109 14.87 -25.72 15.61
C GLY A 109 13.48 -26.03 16.16
N GLY A 110 13.19 -25.60 17.40
CA GLY A 110 11.90 -25.85 18.07
C GLY A 110 10.69 -25.19 17.43
N TYR A 111 10.84 -24.34 16.42
CA TYR A 111 9.74 -23.69 15.71
C TYR A 111 9.38 -24.38 14.39
N THR A 112 10.08 -25.45 14.04
CA THR A 112 9.80 -26.22 12.82
C THR A 112 8.38 -26.74 12.82
N GLY A 113 7.65 -26.48 11.74
CA GLY A 113 6.25 -26.86 11.57
C GLY A 113 5.24 -25.96 12.28
N MET A 114 5.69 -24.95 13.03
CA MET A 114 4.77 -23.96 13.61
C MET A 114 4.23 -23.03 12.55
N GLU A 115 2.95 -22.74 12.66
CA GLU A 115 2.29 -21.73 11.84
C GLU A 115 2.63 -20.34 12.36
N MET A 116 3.08 -19.48 11.45
CA MET A 116 3.48 -18.11 11.74
C MET A 116 2.57 -17.14 10.99
N MET A 117 2.17 -16.09 11.70
CA MET A 117 1.29 -15.06 11.20
C MET A 117 2.05 -13.75 11.02
N TRP A 118 1.57 -12.90 10.12
CA TRP A 118 2.03 -11.50 9.91
C TRP A 118 3.52 -11.36 9.62
N MET A 119 4.08 -12.30 8.89
CA MET A 119 5.50 -12.30 8.53
C MET A 119 5.81 -11.25 7.45
N PRO A 120 6.70 -10.29 7.69
CA PRO A 120 7.12 -9.34 6.66
C PRO A 120 7.94 -10.03 5.57
N VAL A 121 7.47 -9.99 4.33
CA VAL A 121 8.09 -10.69 3.20
C VAL A 121 8.56 -9.76 2.08
N ALA A 122 7.93 -8.59 1.90
CA ALA A 122 8.36 -7.61 0.91
C ALA A 122 8.04 -6.16 1.34
N PHE A 123 8.75 -5.19 0.76
CA PHE A 123 8.75 -3.79 1.21
C PHE A 123 8.67 -2.86 -0.01
N PRO A 124 7.47 -2.60 -0.55
CA PRO A 124 7.32 -1.78 -1.75
C PRO A 124 7.97 -0.40 -1.67
N LEU A 125 7.90 0.26 -0.52
CA LEU A 125 8.51 1.57 -0.27
C LEU A 125 9.90 1.47 0.38
N GLY A 126 10.53 0.30 0.28
CA GLY A 126 11.82 0.00 0.92
C GLY A 126 11.73 -0.32 2.41
N ALA A 127 12.72 -1.04 2.90
CA ALA A 127 12.77 -1.50 4.29
C ALA A 127 12.87 -0.36 5.33
N GLN A 128 13.31 0.82 4.93
CA GLN A 128 13.43 2.01 5.78
C GLN A 128 12.25 2.99 5.63
N GLY A 129 11.28 2.66 4.79
CA GLY A 129 10.17 3.54 4.44
C GLY A 129 10.61 4.74 3.61
N GLN A 130 9.65 5.42 3.03
CA GLN A 130 9.86 6.60 2.20
C GLN A 130 9.48 7.88 2.98
N VAL A 131 10.36 8.89 2.94
CA VAL A 131 10.06 10.20 3.53
C VAL A 131 9.05 10.93 2.67
N ILE A 132 8.05 11.52 3.30
CA ILE A 132 7.08 12.43 2.69
C ILE A 132 7.06 13.76 3.44
N THR A 133 6.60 14.81 2.77
CA THR A 133 6.49 16.15 3.35
C THR A 133 5.15 16.76 2.98
N PHE A 134 4.50 17.38 3.97
CA PHE A 134 3.32 18.21 3.79
C PHE A 134 3.69 19.65 4.05
N ASN A 135 3.45 20.53 3.07
CA ASN A 135 3.79 21.96 3.14
C ASN A 135 2.55 22.85 3.07
N GLY A 136 1.33 22.24 3.03
CA GLY A 136 0.08 22.96 2.77
C GLY A 136 -0.02 23.52 1.34
N PRO A 137 -1.14 24.14 0.96
CA PRO A 137 -2.36 24.22 1.77
C PRO A 137 -2.99 22.86 2.05
N TYR A 138 -3.77 22.79 3.10
CA TYR A 138 -4.50 21.58 3.50
C TYR A 138 -5.97 21.61 3.08
N PRO A 139 -6.62 20.45 2.83
CA PRO A 139 -5.99 19.12 2.86
C PRO A 139 -4.95 18.96 1.74
N GLN A 140 -3.86 18.24 2.04
CA GLN A 140 -2.79 17.99 1.07
C GLN A 140 -2.56 16.49 0.89
N THR A 141 -2.51 16.04 -0.36
CA THR A 141 -2.19 14.66 -0.71
C THR A 141 -0.79 14.54 -1.29
N VAL A 142 -0.04 13.59 -0.79
CA VAL A 142 1.26 13.17 -1.35
C VAL A 142 1.11 11.77 -1.90
N ASN A 143 1.49 11.58 -3.17
CA ASN A 143 1.45 10.29 -3.83
C ASN A 143 2.85 9.68 -3.84
N VAL A 144 2.94 8.43 -3.47
CA VAL A 144 4.17 7.63 -3.55
C VAL A 144 3.88 6.30 -4.20
N MET A 145 4.88 5.71 -4.83
CA MET A 145 4.79 4.39 -5.43
C MET A 145 6.06 3.60 -5.20
N GLY A 146 5.95 2.29 -5.21
CA GLY A 146 7.10 1.42 -5.08
C GLY A 146 6.82 0.02 -5.57
N THR A 147 7.86 -0.68 -5.94
CA THR A 147 7.78 -2.05 -6.46
C THR A 147 8.21 -3.07 -5.42
N TYR A 148 7.70 -4.28 -5.54
CA TYR A 148 8.09 -5.40 -4.70
C TYR A 148 8.21 -6.67 -5.54
N THR A 149 9.05 -7.57 -5.08
CA THR A 149 9.22 -8.91 -5.65
C THR A 149 8.83 -9.97 -4.63
N LEU A 150 8.24 -11.04 -5.12
CA LEU A 150 7.87 -12.21 -4.33
C LEU A 150 8.56 -13.44 -4.92
N ASN A 151 8.84 -14.42 -4.08
CA ASN A 151 9.28 -15.73 -4.54
C ASN A 151 8.08 -16.70 -4.48
N PRO A 152 7.49 -17.06 -5.62
CA PRO A 152 6.28 -17.89 -5.66
C PRO A 152 6.48 -19.33 -5.17
N THR A 153 7.75 -19.76 -4.99
CA THR A 153 8.07 -21.06 -4.39
C THR A 153 7.99 -21.05 -2.85
N ILE A 154 8.03 -19.86 -2.24
CA ILE A 154 8.06 -19.69 -0.78
C ILE A 154 6.80 -18.96 -0.32
N HIS A 155 6.37 -17.95 -1.07
CA HIS A 155 5.27 -17.07 -0.69
C HIS A 155 3.96 -17.59 -1.28
N ILE A 156 2.99 -17.84 -0.41
CA ILE A 156 1.64 -18.27 -0.80
C ILE A 156 0.80 -17.03 -1.05
N PHE A 157 0.55 -16.73 -2.31
CA PHE A 157 -0.07 -15.46 -2.74
C PHE A 157 -1.41 -15.18 -2.02
N ASN A 158 -2.28 -16.16 -1.91
CA ASN A 158 -3.59 -16.00 -1.25
C ASN A 158 -3.52 -15.73 0.25
N ASN A 159 -2.35 -15.90 0.86
CA ASN A 159 -2.12 -15.62 2.28
C ASN A 159 -1.38 -14.27 2.48
N LEU A 160 -1.20 -13.51 1.40
CA LEU A 160 -0.50 -12.22 1.48
C LEU A 160 -1.48 -11.09 1.79
N LYS A 161 -1.03 -10.19 2.65
CA LYS A 161 -1.73 -8.98 3.03
C LYS A 161 -0.76 -7.80 2.98
N VAL A 162 -1.29 -6.60 3.00
CA VAL A 162 -0.46 -5.38 2.99
C VAL A 162 -0.82 -4.52 4.19
N VAL A 163 0.21 -4.10 4.91
CA VAL A 163 0.11 -3.10 5.96
C VAL A 163 0.83 -1.85 5.48
N THR A 164 0.09 -0.79 5.26
CA THR A 164 0.64 0.54 4.96
C THR A 164 0.43 1.45 6.16
N TYR A 165 1.45 2.15 6.60
CA TYR A 165 1.31 3.06 7.73
C TYR A 165 2.20 4.30 7.59
N VAL A 166 1.70 5.40 8.17
CA VAL A 166 2.41 6.69 8.26
C VAL A 166 2.90 6.87 9.68
N GLN A 167 4.17 7.17 9.85
CA GLN A 167 4.81 7.21 11.15
C GLN A 167 5.82 8.36 11.25
N LEU A 168 5.98 8.92 12.43
CA LEU A 168 7.05 9.86 12.75
C LEU A 168 8.41 9.17 12.73
N GLY A 169 9.34 9.69 11.97
CA GLY A 169 10.69 9.14 11.82
C GLY A 169 11.59 9.34 13.04
N SER A 170 11.17 10.16 13.98
CA SER A 170 11.92 10.50 15.21
C SER A 170 10.97 10.92 16.33
N GLY A 171 11.50 11.30 17.47
CA GLY A 171 10.71 11.75 18.62
C GLY A 171 9.85 10.62 19.20
N THR A 172 8.55 10.81 19.23
CA THR A 172 7.59 9.82 19.77
C THR A 172 7.52 8.55 18.94
N ARG A 173 7.91 8.61 17.67
CA ARG A 173 7.77 7.50 16.70
C ARG A 173 6.33 7.03 16.54
N GLU A 174 5.39 7.93 16.77
CA GLU A 174 3.96 7.64 16.71
C GLU A 174 3.53 7.24 15.29
N VAL A 175 2.71 6.20 15.19
CA VAL A 175 2.00 5.86 13.96
C VAL A 175 0.76 6.75 13.89
N LEU A 176 0.70 7.58 12.86
CA LEU A 176 -0.37 8.57 12.66
C LEU A 176 -1.63 7.93 12.08
N ASN A 177 -1.46 6.95 11.20
CA ASN A 177 -2.52 6.09 10.68
C ASN A 177 -1.93 4.83 10.08
N ALA A 178 -2.76 3.78 9.95
CA ALA A 178 -2.42 2.54 9.29
C ALA A 178 -3.60 2.01 8.47
N HIS A 179 -3.29 1.45 7.32
CA HIS A 179 -4.22 0.79 6.43
C HIS A 179 -3.82 -0.68 6.28
N TYR A 180 -4.80 -1.57 6.37
CA TYR A 180 -4.62 -3.02 6.27
C TYR A 180 -5.56 -3.56 5.21
N MET A 181 -5.04 -4.30 4.25
CA MET A 181 -5.80 -4.87 3.15
C MET A 181 -5.24 -6.25 2.78
N ASP A 182 -6.07 -7.08 2.19
CA ASP A 182 -5.60 -8.27 1.49
C ASP A 182 -4.79 -7.82 0.26
N LEU A 183 -3.73 -8.54 -0.06
CA LEU A 183 -3.06 -8.32 -1.34
C LEU A 183 -4.05 -8.75 -2.43
N PRO A 184 -4.52 -7.85 -3.29
CA PRO A 184 -5.54 -8.19 -4.24
C PRO A 184 -5.03 -9.30 -5.16
N ASP A 185 -5.80 -10.37 -5.22
CA ASP A 185 -5.71 -11.27 -6.34
C ASP A 185 -6.21 -10.48 -7.57
N THR A 186 -5.32 -10.18 -8.50
CA THR A 186 -5.67 -9.51 -9.75
C THR A 186 -6.63 -10.33 -10.61
N ALA A 187 -7.03 -11.50 -10.13
CA ALA A 187 -7.99 -12.40 -10.76
C ALA A 187 -9.45 -12.24 -10.28
N THR A 188 -9.81 -11.23 -9.49
CA THR A 188 -11.21 -11.06 -9.06
C THR A 188 -12.08 -10.34 -10.09
N GLY A 189 -12.32 -11.02 -11.21
CA GLY A 189 -13.63 -11.00 -11.83
C GLY A 189 -14.30 -12.34 -11.52
N VAL A 190 -15.32 -12.31 -10.66
CA VAL A 190 -16.30 -13.38 -10.44
C VAL A 190 -15.76 -14.72 -9.91
N TYR A 191 -16.14 -15.06 -8.67
CA TYR A 191 -16.06 -16.41 -8.14
C TYR A 191 -16.92 -17.36 -8.99
N GLY A 192 -16.26 -18.21 -9.72
CA GLY A 192 -16.79 -19.41 -10.34
C GLY A 192 -15.69 -20.47 -10.32
N ASP A 193 -15.96 -21.58 -9.63
CA ASP A 193 -15.10 -22.75 -9.61
C ASP A 193 -14.76 -23.20 -11.04
N GLU A 194 -13.56 -22.84 -11.50
CA GLU A 194 -12.81 -23.60 -12.51
C GLU A 194 -11.40 -23.00 -12.58
N ALA A 195 -10.38 -23.86 -12.52
CA ALA A 195 -8.97 -23.49 -12.65
C ALA A 195 -8.71 -22.86 -14.03
N ALA A 196 -8.90 -21.54 -14.14
CA ALA A 196 -8.59 -20.75 -15.31
C ALA A 196 -7.23 -20.08 -15.13
N GLN A 197 -6.41 -20.16 -16.15
CA GLN A 197 -5.11 -19.52 -16.28
C GLN A 197 -5.18 -18.04 -15.87
N VAL A 198 -4.30 -17.62 -14.96
CA VAL A 198 -4.17 -16.24 -14.47
C VAL A 198 -3.76 -15.34 -15.64
N GLY A 199 -4.75 -14.73 -16.30
CA GLY A 199 -4.54 -13.60 -17.18
C GLY A 199 -4.52 -12.32 -16.31
N GLU A 200 -3.48 -11.53 -16.43
CA GLU A 200 -3.40 -10.22 -15.76
C GLU A 200 -4.66 -9.40 -16.09
N ALA A 201 -5.38 -8.92 -15.07
CA ALA A 201 -6.54 -8.05 -15.28
C ALA A 201 -6.08 -6.67 -15.78
N ALA A 202 -6.82 -6.09 -16.73
CA ALA A 202 -6.57 -4.72 -17.14
C ALA A 202 -6.90 -3.75 -15.99
N GLN A 203 -6.03 -2.77 -15.73
CA GLN A 203 -6.19 -1.85 -14.60
C GLN A 203 -5.91 -0.41 -15.01
N LEU A 204 -6.61 0.53 -14.40
CA LEU A 204 -6.52 1.96 -14.67
C LEU A 204 -6.36 2.75 -13.37
N PHE A 205 -5.32 3.58 -13.31
CA PHE A 205 -5.01 4.45 -12.18
C PHE A 205 -4.96 5.89 -12.64
N VAL A 206 -5.45 6.79 -11.80
CA VAL A 206 -5.51 8.23 -12.09
C VAL A 206 -5.20 9.00 -10.80
N GLY A 207 -4.23 9.91 -10.85
CA GLY A 207 -3.89 10.73 -9.68
C GLY A 207 -2.89 11.85 -9.98
N PRO A 208 -2.80 12.83 -9.09
CA PRO A 208 -3.57 13.01 -7.86
C PRO A 208 -5.04 13.35 -8.14
N ASN A 209 -5.93 13.07 -7.18
CA ASN A 209 -7.34 13.43 -7.25
C ASN A 209 -7.81 13.99 -5.87
N PRO A 210 -8.17 15.29 -5.80
CA PRO A 210 -8.17 16.29 -6.86
C PRO A 210 -6.79 16.68 -7.39
N CYS A 211 -6.72 17.23 -8.60
CA CYS A 211 -5.48 17.71 -9.19
C CYS A 211 -5.57 19.21 -9.57
N GLN A 212 -4.42 19.87 -9.69
CA GLN A 212 -4.30 21.26 -10.13
C GLN A 212 -3.99 21.35 -11.63
N GLY A 213 -4.91 20.83 -12.45
CA GLY A 213 -4.78 20.86 -13.91
C GLY A 213 -3.88 19.81 -14.54
N GLN A 214 -3.07 19.10 -13.76
CA GLN A 214 -2.22 18.02 -14.26
C GLN A 214 -2.39 16.76 -13.42
N PHE A 215 -2.53 15.62 -14.08
CA PHE A 215 -2.62 14.32 -13.41
C PHE A 215 -1.95 13.23 -14.26
N THR A 216 -1.53 12.20 -13.58
CA THR A 216 -0.96 11.00 -14.19
C THR A 216 -2.04 9.94 -14.37
N VAL A 217 -2.02 9.28 -15.51
CA VAL A 217 -2.82 8.11 -15.80
C VAL A 217 -1.87 6.95 -16.02
N SER A 218 -1.98 5.91 -15.22
CA SER A 218 -1.23 4.68 -15.38
C SER A 218 -2.19 3.54 -15.68
N SER A 219 -1.85 2.71 -16.64
CA SER A 219 -2.67 1.58 -17.04
C SER A 219 -1.83 0.33 -17.24
N VAL A 220 -2.36 -0.79 -16.79
CA VAL A 220 -1.77 -2.12 -16.98
C VAL A 220 -2.72 -2.92 -17.88
N LEU A 221 -2.16 -3.61 -18.86
CA LEU A 221 -2.90 -4.50 -19.75
C LEU A 221 -2.41 -5.93 -19.57
N PRO A 222 -3.31 -6.92 -19.70
CA PRO A 222 -2.92 -8.32 -19.82
C PRO A 222 -1.95 -8.54 -20.97
N GLN A 223 -1.11 -9.56 -20.85
CA GLN A 223 -0.13 -9.88 -21.88
C GLN A 223 -0.79 -10.10 -23.25
N GLY A 224 -0.28 -9.44 -24.27
CA GLY A 224 -0.78 -9.55 -25.64
C GLY A 224 -2.02 -8.70 -25.94
N GLN A 225 -2.57 -7.97 -24.96
CA GLN A 225 -3.67 -7.05 -25.20
C GLN A 225 -3.16 -5.63 -25.54
N THR A 226 -3.97 -4.92 -26.30
CA THR A 226 -3.83 -3.49 -26.54
C THR A 226 -5.06 -2.76 -25.99
N GLY A 227 -4.96 -1.45 -25.82
CA GLY A 227 -6.09 -0.67 -25.34
C GLY A 227 -5.87 0.83 -25.53
N THR A 228 -6.91 1.56 -25.22
CA THR A 228 -6.90 3.03 -25.27
C THR A 228 -7.46 3.57 -23.96
N VAL A 229 -6.80 4.61 -23.44
CA VAL A 229 -7.33 5.43 -22.34
C VAL A 229 -7.83 6.74 -22.93
N SER A 230 -9.06 7.10 -22.61
CA SER A 230 -9.67 8.36 -23.02
C SER A 230 -10.16 9.13 -21.81
N VAL A 231 -9.93 10.44 -21.80
CA VAL A 231 -10.43 11.35 -20.77
C VAL A 231 -11.59 12.13 -21.35
N TYR A 232 -12.72 12.14 -20.65
CA TYR A 232 -13.95 12.80 -21.05
C TYR A 232 -14.29 13.95 -20.12
N ASP A 233 -14.82 15.04 -20.65
CA ASP A 233 -15.49 16.06 -19.86
C ASP A 233 -16.93 15.61 -19.48
N ILE A 234 -17.61 16.40 -18.67
CA ILE A 234 -18.98 16.10 -18.23
C ILE A 234 -20.02 16.05 -19.37
N SER A 235 -19.69 16.59 -20.55
CA SER A 235 -20.55 16.49 -21.73
C SER A 235 -20.31 15.21 -22.54
N GLY A 236 -19.36 14.36 -22.12
CA GLY A 236 -18.97 13.15 -22.82
C GLY A 236 -18.00 13.37 -23.98
N ARG A 237 -17.45 14.58 -24.12
CA ARG A 237 -16.46 14.89 -25.14
C ARG A 237 -15.08 14.42 -24.70
N VAL A 238 -14.35 13.72 -25.59
CA VAL A 238 -12.96 13.34 -25.36
C VAL A 238 -12.07 14.59 -25.35
N VAL A 239 -11.32 14.78 -24.27
CA VAL A 239 -10.36 15.88 -24.10
C VAL A 239 -8.92 15.40 -24.19
N HIS A 240 -8.63 14.14 -23.84
CA HIS A 240 -7.36 13.46 -24.04
C HIS A 240 -7.56 12.00 -24.45
N SER A 241 -6.59 11.44 -25.19
CA SER A 241 -6.56 10.02 -25.51
C SER A 241 -5.12 9.57 -25.69
N PHE A 242 -4.77 8.41 -25.14
CA PHE A 242 -3.43 7.80 -25.26
C PHE A 242 -3.52 6.27 -25.24
N PRO A 243 -2.48 5.58 -25.75
CA PRO A 243 -2.42 4.12 -25.67
C PRO A 243 -2.41 3.66 -24.20
N ALA A 244 -3.12 2.58 -23.91
CA ALA A 244 -3.03 1.90 -22.62
C ALA A 244 -1.79 0.98 -22.58
N GLY A 245 -1.40 0.57 -21.35
CA GLY A 245 -0.24 -0.28 -21.10
C GLY A 245 1.00 0.48 -20.68
N GLY A 246 0.84 1.66 -20.08
CA GLY A 246 1.91 2.49 -19.58
C GLY A 246 1.43 3.67 -18.77
N THR A 247 2.33 4.62 -18.51
CA THR A 247 2.02 5.84 -17.76
C THR A 247 2.05 7.04 -18.70
N SER A 248 1.00 7.87 -18.63
CA SER A 248 0.85 9.10 -19.40
C SER A 248 0.44 10.25 -18.49
N THR A 249 0.76 11.47 -18.88
CA THR A 249 0.34 12.67 -18.15
C THR A 249 -0.71 13.42 -18.97
N ALA A 250 -1.84 13.74 -18.34
CA ALA A 250 -2.87 14.58 -18.89
C ALA A 250 -2.77 15.99 -18.28
N VAL A 251 -2.91 17.02 -19.13
CA VAL A 251 -2.97 18.42 -18.71
C VAL A 251 -4.32 18.98 -19.12
N ILE A 252 -5.08 19.49 -18.15
CA ILE A 252 -6.43 20.03 -18.35
C ILE A 252 -6.49 21.43 -17.75
N GLU A 253 -6.78 22.41 -18.58
CA GLU A 253 -6.79 23.81 -18.16
C GLU A 253 -8.09 24.25 -17.46
N LYS A 254 -9.19 23.51 -17.65
CA LYS A 254 -10.49 23.87 -17.07
C LYS A 254 -10.76 23.08 -15.81
N THR A 255 -11.18 23.79 -14.76
CA THR A 255 -11.71 23.17 -13.55
C THR A 255 -12.98 22.40 -13.85
N GLY A 256 -13.15 21.27 -13.22
CA GLY A 256 -14.34 20.43 -13.41
C GLY A 256 -14.10 18.98 -13.08
N LEU A 257 -15.15 18.20 -13.31
CA LEU A 257 -15.13 16.77 -13.15
C LEU A 257 -14.87 16.11 -14.51
N TYR A 258 -13.96 15.15 -14.52
CA TYR A 258 -13.59 14.41 -15.72
C TYR A 258 -13.69 12.91 -15.46
N PHE A 259 -13.94 12.15 -16.53
CA PHE A 259 -14.01 10.70 -16.49
C PHE A 259 -12.89 10.12 -17.34
N VAL A 260 -12.11 9.23 -16.76
CA VAL A 260 -11.03 8.52 -17.45
C VAL A 260 -11.50 7.10 -17.69
N ARG A 261 -11.55 6.70 -18.96
CA ARG A 261 -12.00 5.38 -19.38
C ARG A 261 -10.92 4.66 -20.15
N MET A 262 -10.59 3.47 -19.73
CA MET A 262 -9.77 2.54 -20.49
C MET A 262 -10.65 1.50 -21.16
N THR A 263 -10.37 1.23 -22.42
CA THR A 263 -11.02 0.14 -23.20
C THR A 263 -9.93 -0.74 -23.79
N THR A 264 -10.01 -2.04 -23.56
CA THR A 264 -9.04 -3.01 -24.09
C THR A 264 -9.54 -3.60 -25.42
N SER A 265 -8.63 -4.24 -26.18
CA SER A 265 -8.94 -4.96 -27.40
C SER A 265 -9.94 -6.12 -27.23
N THR A 266 -10.07 -6.62 -26.01
CA THR A 266 -11.06 -7.66 -25.64
C THR A 266 -12.39 -7.10 -25.18
N GLY A 267 -12.54 -5.75 -25.18
CA GLY A 267 -13.78 -5.08 -24.78
C GLY A 267 -13.92 -4.84 -23.28
N LEU A 268 -12.91 -5.14 -22.46
CA LEU A 268 -12.93 -4.80 -21.04
C LEU A 268 -12.85 -3.28 -20.87
N VAL A 269 -13.62 -2.74 -19.93
CA VAL A 269 -13.74 -1.32 -19.68
C VAL A 269 -13.48 -1.03 -18.21
N GLU A 270 -12.51 -0.14 -17.93
CA GLU A 270 -12.24 0.41 -16.62
C GLU A 270 -12.54 1.90 -16.61
N ASN A 271 -13.15 2.41 -15.54
CA ASN A 271 -13.50 3.82 -15.40
C ASN A 271 -12.96 4.38 -14.10
N ARG A 272 -12.48 5.62 -14.15
CA ARG A 272 -12.07 6.42 -12.98
C ARG A 272 -12.60 7.83 -13.14
N GLN A 273 -12.71 8.54 -12.04
CA GLN A 273 -13.16 9.90 -11.98
C GLN A 273 -12.06 10.79 -11.42
N ILE A 274 -11.91 11.99 -11.94
CA ILE A 274 -10.92 12.96 -11.46
C ILE A 274 -11.51 14.34 -11.38
N ALA A 275 -11.25 15.04 -10.29
CA ALA A 275 -11.61 16.43 -10.08
C ALA A 275 -10.39 17.32 -10.37
N VAL A 276 -10.53 18.24 -11.32
CA VAL A 276 -9.55 19.29 -11.60
C VAL A 276 -9.99 20.56 -10.86
N VAL A 277 -9.12 21.03 -9.96
CA VAL A 277 -9.31 22.23 -9.16
C VAL A 277 -8.22 23.24 -9.47
N ARG A 278 -8.40 24.50 -9.07
CA ARG A 278 -7.37 25.55 -9.16
C ARG A 278 -7.10 26.17 -7.81
#